data_abcace1ec12c2c305e9f1cb86a1ff9e5
#
_entry.id   abcace1ec12c2c305e9f1cb86a1ff9e5
#
_cell.length_a   1.000
_cell.length_b   1.000
_cell.length_c   1.000
_cell.angle_alpha   90.00
_cell.angle_beta   90.00
_cell.angle_gamma   90.00
#
_symmetry.space_group_name_H-M   'P 1'
#
loop_
_entity.id
_entity.type
_entity.pdbx_description
1 polymer ?
#
loop_
_entity_poly.entity_id
_entity_poly.type
_entity_poly.pdbx_seq_one_letter_code
_entity_poly.pdbx_strand_id
1 'polypeptide(L)'
;MINYKNNNNTTANKKKVLDVLSELEEIAKKDFLPSIGPIKGEIIEDIINKYKPKKILEIGTLHGYSAILMANFLLSLNNDKSYKNNYYNNKEIIVTCLEIDQQLVDIAKNNIEQAGLSDRIEVITGDALKIIPTLKNQYRFDLVFIDAVKNHYLRYLKLIEDNGLLNNKSVIVADNVLIYENEMKDYLNYVRNSSRYNSYTTNTTLEFTKNVKDALEVSIQQI
;
A
#
# COMPACT_ATOMS: atom_id res chain seq x y z
N MET A 1 -28.81 3.45 28.83
CA MET A 1 -27.67 2.50 28.88
C MET A 1 -27.01 2.52 27.51
N ILE A 2 -25.88 3.22 27.37
CA ILE A 2 -25.14 3.36 26.13
C ILE A 2 -24.30 2.09 25.96
N ASN A 3 -24.44 1.45 24.81
CA ASN A 3 -23.92 0.13 24.50
C ASN A 3 -22.37 0.13 24.42
N TYR A 4 -21.68 -0.24 25.49
CA TYR A 4 -20.21 -0.39 25.58
C TYR A 4 -19.64 -1.60 24.80
N LYS A 5 -20.47 -2.42 24.14
CA LYS A 5 -20.01 -3.63 23.43
C LYS A 5 -19.24 -3.37 22.14
N ASN A 6 -19.40 -2.21 21.48
CA ASN A 6 -18.71 -1.92 20.22
C ASN A 6 -17.29 -1.37 20.39
N ASN A 7 -16.92 -0.78 21.54
CA ASN A 7 -15.58 -0.22 21.76
C ASN A 7 -14.53 -1.29 22.08
N ASN A 8 -14.91 -2.43 22.64
CA ASN A 8 -13.95 -3.48 23.01
C ASN A 8 -13.43 -4.27 21.78
N ASN A 9 -14.26 -4.46 20.76
CA ASN A 9 -13.85 -5.16 19.54
C ASN A 9 -12.88 -4.34 18.68
N THR A 10 -13.08 -3.02 18.60
CA THR A 10 -12.17 -2.12 17.87
C THR A 10 -10.80 -2.04 18.53
N THR A 11 -10.73 -2.00 19.86
CA THR A 11 -9.47 -1.97 20.62
C THR A 11 -8.73 -3.30 20.52
N ALA A 12 -9.43 -4.43 20.60
CA ALA A 12 -8.84 -5.77 20.48
C ALA A 12 -8.30 -6.03 19.07
N ASN A 13 -9.03 -5.62 18.01
CA ASN A 13 -8.56 -5.74 16.63
C ASN A 13 -7.33 -4.85 16.36
N LYS A 14 -7.33 -3.62 16.86
CA LYS A 14 -6.17 -2.72 16.74
C LYS A 14 -4.93 -3.32 17.41
N LYS A 15 -5.10 -3.96 18.57
CA LYS A 15 -3.99 -4.64 19.25
C LYS A 15 -3.42 -5.76 18.39
N LYS A 16 -4.26 -6.64 17.81
CA LYS A 16 -3.80 -7.73 16.93
C LYS A 16 -2.98 -7.21 15.75
N VAL A 17 -3.43 -6.14 15.10
CA VAL A 17 -2.70 -5.51 13.99
C VAL A 17 -1.32 -5.05 14.44
N LEU A 18 -1.23 -4.35 15.58
CA LEU A 18 0.05 -3.85 16.09
C LEU A 18 0.99 -4.98 16.51
N ASP A 19 0.46 -6.04 17.13
CA ASP A 19 1.25 -7.21 17.51
C ASP A 19 1.87 -7.88 16.27
N VAL A 20 1.09 -8.10 15.21
CA VAL A 20 1.58 -8.67 13.93
C VAL A 20 2.60 -7.76 13.25
N LEU A 21 2.34 -6.44 13.17
CA LEU A 21 3.31 -5.50 12.57
C LEU A 21 4.63 -5.50 13.32
N SER A 22 4.60 -5.52 14.67
CA SER A 22 5.80 -5.58 15.50
C SER A 22 6.59 -6.88 15.28
N GLU A 23 5.92 -8.02 15.16
CA GLU A 23 6.56 -9.31 14.85
C GLU A 23 7.23 -9.28 13.48
N LEU A 24 6.55 -8.74 12.46
CA LEU A 24 7.10 -8.61 11.11
C LEU A 24 8.32 -7.68 11.06
N GLU A 25 8.32 -6.60 11.87
CA GLU A 25 9.49 -5.71 12.00
C GLU A 25 10.69 -6.44 12.62
N GLU A 26 10.48 -7.25 13.67
CA GLU A 26 11.57 -8.03 14.26
C GLU A 26 12.12 -9.09 13.30
N ILE A 27 11.25 -9.76 12.53
CA ILE A 27 11.66 -10.69 11.47
C ILE A 27 12.48 -9.95 10.41
N ALA A 28 11.98 -8.80 9.94
CA ALA A 28 12.67 -8.00 8.91
C ALA A 28 14.06 -7.54 9.37
N LYS A 29 14.20 -7.11 10.62
CA LYS A 29 15.51 -6.74 11.20
C LYS A 29 16.46 -7.92 11.27
N LYS A 30 15.96 -9.08 11.73
CA LYS A 30 16.76 -10.29 11.94
C LYS A 30 17.24 -10.91 10.63
N ASP A 31 16.34 -10.99 9.66
CA ASP A 31 16.57 -11.71 8.40
C ASP A 31 16.92 -10.78 7.24
N PHE A 32 17.09 -9.47 7.53
CA PHE A 32 17.39 -8.42 6.54
C PHE A 32 16.40 -8.39 5.38
N LEU A 33 15.09 -8.58 5.67
CA LEU A 33 14.05 -8.54 4.64
C LEU A 33 13.79 -7.12 4.17
N PRO A 34 13.55 -6.91 2.87
CA PRO A 34 13.25 -5.60 2.31
C PRO A 34 11.80 -5.18 2.63
N SER A 35 11.56 -4.73 3.87
CA SER A 35 10.28 -4.18 4.30
C SER A 35 10.32 -2.66 4.32
N ILE A 36 9.19 -2.00 4.06
CA ILE A 36 9.08 -0.55 4.15
C ILE A 36 9.29 -0.02 5.57
N GLY A 37 8.96 -0.85 6.59
CA GLY A 37 9.11 -0.55 8.01
C GLY A 37 8.38 0.70 8.50
N PRO A 38 8.59 1.11 9.78
CA PRO A 38 7.84 2.20 10.39
C PRO A 38 8.15 3.58 9.83
N ILE A 39 9.40 3.89 9.43
CA ILE A 39 9.76 5.25 8.95
C ILE A 39 9.03 5.58 7.64
N LYS A 40 9.07 4.69 6.64
CA LYS A 40 8.28 4.87 5.42
C LYS A 40 6.78 4.70 5.69
N GLY A 41 6.43 3.87 6.67
CA GLY A 41 5.07 3.70 7.15
C GLY A 41 4.42 5.00 7.59
N GLU A 42 5.11 5.86 8.33
CA GLU A 42 4.64 7.19 8.72
C GLU A 42 4.35 8.09 7.50
N ILE A 43 5.21 8.04 6.48
CA ILE A 43 5.00 8.81 5.24
C ILE A 43 3.74 8.31 4.51
N ILE A 44 3.52 6.99 4.47
CA ILE A 44 2.32 6.40 3.87
C ILE A 44 1.07 6.77 4.67
N GLU A 45 1.15 6.80 6.01
CA GLU A 45 0.06 7.28 6.86
C GLU A 45 -0.32 8.73 6.54
N ASP A 46 0.66 9.62 6.41
CA ASP A 46 0.43 11.02 6.04
C ASP A 46 -0.23 11.15 4.66
N ILE A 47 0.19 10.34 3.68
CA ILE A 47 -0.41 10.28 2.35
C ILE A 47 -1.87 9.81 2.45
N ILE A 48 -2.15 8.73 3.19
CA ILE A 48 -3.50 8.21 3.39
C ILE A 48 -4.38 9.24 4.11
N ASN A 49 -3.87 9.89 5.15
CA ASN A 49 -4.58 10.94 5.88
C ASN A 49 -4.90 12.16 5.02
N LYS A 50 -3.99 12.53 4.11
CA LYS A 50 -4.14 13.68 3.21
C LYS A 50 -5.12 13.42 2.08
N TYR A 51 -4.97 12.28 1.39
CA TYR A 51 -5.73 11.99 0.16
C TYR A 51 -6.97 11.12 0.40
N LYS A 52 -7.05 10.45 1.54
CA LYS A 52 -8.20 9.65 1.99
C LYS A 52 -8.67 8.64 0.95
N PRO A 53 -7.77 7.79 0.41
CA PRO A 53 -8.12 6.78 -0.58
C PRO A 53 -9.13 5.80 0.02
N LYS A 54 -10.00 5.24 -0.83
CA LYS A 54 -10.97 4.21 -0.42
C LYS A 54 -10.48 2.81 -0.75
N LYS A 55 -9.80 2.68 -1.89
CA LYS A 55 -9.24 1.41 -2.37
C LYS A 55 -7.79 1.59 -2.80
N ILE A 56 -6.96 0.66 -2.36
CA ILE A 56 -5.53 0.65 -2.62
C ILE A 56 -5.18 -0.58 -3.45
N LEU A 57 -4.35 -0.40 -4.49
CA LEU A 57 -3.62 -1.47 -5.17
C LEU A 57 -2.18 -1.46 -4.68
N GLU A 58 -1.68 -2.60 -4.25
CA GLU A 58 -0.28 -2.82 -3.93
C GLU A 58 0.35 -3.78 -4.94
N ILE A 59 1.55 -3.43 -5.44
CA ILE A 59 2.33 -4.28 -6.33
C ILE A 59 3.64 -4.66 -5.62
N GLY A 60 3.75 -5.94 -5.25
CA GLY A 60 4.78 -6.46 -4.35
C GLY A 60 4.30 -6.40 -2.90
N THR A 61 4.07 -7.55 -2.31
CA THR A 61 3.48 -7.62 -0.96
C THR A 61 4.39 -8.30 0.07
N LEU A 62 5.35 -9.09 -0.40
CA LEU A 62 6.28 -9.84 0.45
C LEU A 62 5.51 -10.58 1.56
N HIS A 63 5.73 -10.21 2.83
CA HIS A 63 5.08 -10.81 4.02
C HIS A 63 3.78 -10.09 4.44
N GLY A 64 3.30 -9.10 3.69
CA GLY A 64 2.05 -8.39 3.94
C GLY A 64 2.14 -7.20 4.90
N TYR A 65 3.34 -6.77 5.31
CA TYR A 65 3.51 -5.66 6.26
C TYR A 65 2.84 -4.37 5.79
N SER A 66 3.17 -3.90 4.60
CA SER A 66 2.62 -2.67 3.99
C SER A 66 1.10 -2.77 3.78
N ALA A 67 0.61 -3.92 3.33
CA ALA A 67 -0.82 -4.17 3.15
C ALA A 67 -1.60 -4.04 4.47
N ILE A 68 -1.09 -4.70 5.54
CA ILE A 68 -1.68 -4.65 6.89
C ILE A 68 -1.64 -3.22 7.43
N LEU A 69 -0.51 -2.52 7.27
CA LEU A 69 -0.32 -1.16 7.71
C LEU A 69 -1.29 -0.19 7.01
N MET A 70 -1.37 -0.25 5.67
CA MET A 70 -2.28 0.59 4.89
C MET A 70 -3.75 0.32 5.21
N ALA A 71 -4.15 -0.94 5.36
CA ALA A 71 -5.51 -1.28 5.77
C ALA A 71 -5.84 -0.74 7.16
N ASN A 72 -4.91 -0.83 8.12
CA ASN A 72 -5.08 -0.27 9.45
C ASN A 72 -5.27 1.25 9.42
N PHE A 73 -4.51 1.98 8.60
CA PHE A 73 -4.67 3.43 8.44
C PHE A 73 -6.03 3.78 7.83
N LEU A 74 -6.46 3.07 6.78
CA LEU A 74 -7.79 3.28 6.18
C LEU A 74 -8.91 3.05 7.19
N LEU A 75 -8.85 1.98 7.97
CA LEU A 75 -9.85 1.67 8.99
C LEU A 75 -9.83 2.69 10.14
N SER A 76 -8.69 3.30 10.42
CA SER A 76 -8.56 4.34 11.43
C SER A 76 -9.22 5.65 11.02
N LEU A 77 -9.29 5.98 9.73
CA LEU A 77 -10.01 7.14 9.20
C LEU A 77 -11.51 7.11 9.53
N ASN A 78 -12.12 5.92 9.67
CA ASN A 78 -13.52 5.78 10.07
C ASN A 78 -13.83 6.20 11.49
N ASN A 79 -12.82 6.15 12.37
CA ASN A 79 -12.98 6.51 13.78
C ASN A 79 -12.95 8.04 13.99
N ASP A 80 -12.55 8.79 12.97
CA ASP A 80 -12.61 10.25 12.99
C ASP A 80 -14.07 10.71 12.78
N LYS A 81 -14.68 11.25 13.87
CA LYS A 81 -16.05 11.77 13.86
C LYS A 81 -16.26 12.92 12.86
N SER A 82 -15.19 13.55 12.37
CA SER A 82 -15.23 14.54 11.30
C SER A 82 -15.47 13.92 9.93
N TYR A 83 -15.20 12.60 9.79
CA TYR A 83 -15.36 11.84 8.57
C TYR A 83 -16.72 11.13 8.56
N LYS A 84 -17.76 11.82 8.08
CA LYS A 84 -19.15 11.32 8.05
C LYS A 84 -19.43 10.14 7.08
N ASN A 85 -18.44 9.53 6.50
CA ASN A 85 -18.62 8.43 5.57
C ASN A 85 -18.42 7.08 6.26
N ASN A 86 -19.53 6.37 6.56
CA ASN A 86 -19.56 4.96 6.98
C ASN A 86 -19.04 3.99 5.89
N TYR A 87 -18.10 4.42 5.05
CA TYR A 87 -17.66 3.70 3.85
C TYR A 87 -17.05 2.34 4.19
N TYR A 88 -16.33 2.26 5.33
CA TYR A 88 -15.63 1.04 5.73
C TYR A 88 -16.40 0.15 6.72
N ASN A 89 -17.67 0.46 7.02
CA ASN A 89 -18.47 -0.36 7.92
C ASN A 89 -18.94 -1.69 7.31
N ASN A 90 -18.88 -1.80 5.98
CA ASN A 90 -19.13 -3.04 5.28
C ASN A 90 -17.86 -3.86 5.20
N LYS A 91 -17.96 -5.19 5.30
CA LYS A 91 -16.87 -6.12 5.04
C LYS A 91 -16.54 -6.11 3.55
N GLU A 92 -15.71 -5.17 3.14
CA GLU A 92 -15.31 -4.96 1.75
C GLU A 92 -13.78 -4.94 1.66
N ILE A 93 -13.23 -5.53 0.61
CA ILE A 93 -11.79 -5.45 0.31
C ILE A 93 -11.43 -3.99 0.03
N ILE A 94 -10.47 -3.48 0.78
CA ILE A 94 -9.96 -2.11 0.69
C ILE A 94 -8.52 -2.04 0.21
N VAL A 95 -7.77 -3.16 0.33
CA VAL A 95 -6.41 -3.31 -0.21
C VAL A 95 -6.37 -4.57 -1.06
N THR A 96 -5.97 -4.43 -2.33
CA THR A 96 -5.72 -5.54 -3.26
C THR A 96 -4.22 -5.60 -3.52
N CYS A 97 -3.60 -6.74 -3.23
CA CYS A 97 -2.17 -6.96 -3.35
C CYS A 97 -1.85 -7.93 -4.48
N LEU A 98 -0.79 -7.65 -5.23
CA LEU A 98 -0.25 -8.55 -6.26
C LEU A 98 1.12 -9.05 -5.83
N GLU A 99 1.28 -10.37 -5.75
CA GLU A 99 2.55 -11.01 -5.41
C GLU A 99 2.80 -12.20 -6.34
N ILE A 100 4.02 -12.30 -6.87
CA ILE A 100 4.35 -13.33 -7.85
C ILE A 100 4.71 -14.66 -7.20
N ASP A 101 5.28 -14.65 -6.01
CA ASP A 101 5.75 -15.84 -5.31
C ASP A 101 4.63 -16.43 -4.43
N GLN A 102 4.22 -17.65 -4.74
CA GLN A 102 3.17 -18.35 -3.99
C GLN A 102 3.53 -18.55 -2.51
N GLN A 103 4.80 -18.76 -2.18
CA GLN A 103 5.22 -18.95 -0.77
C GLN A 103 5.06 -17.64 0.01
N LEU A 104 5.43 -16.51 -0.61
CA LEU A 104 5.21 -15.18 -0.01
C LEU A 104 3.72 -14.86 0.14
N VAL A 105 2.91 -15.24 -0.85
CA VAL A 105 1.44 -15.11 -0.75
C VAL A 105 0.88 -15.88 0.43
N ASP A 106 1.33 -17.10 0.65
CA ASP A 106 0.84 -17.94 1.76
C ASP A 106 1.26 -17.33 3.12
N ILE A 107 2.48 -16.82 3.23
CA ILE A 107 2.97 -16.10 4.41
C ILE A 107 2.14 -14.82 4.64
N ALA A 108 1.96 -13.99 3.59
CA ALA A 108 1.18 -12.76 3.69
C ALA A 108 -0.26 -13.03 4.12
N LYS A 109 -0.93 -14.02 3.54
CA LYS A 109 -2.30 -14.43 3.92
C LYS A 109 -2.39 -14.85 5.38
N ASN A 110 -1.42 -15.63 5.87
CA ASN A 110 -1.38 -16.03 7.28
C ASN A 110 -1.24 -14.80 8.21
N ASN A 111 -0.35 -13.86 7.89
CA ASN A 111 -0.16 -12.65 8.67
C ASN A 111 -1.40 -11.74 8.65
N ILE A 112 -2.06 -11.61 7.48
CA ILE A 112 -3.32 -10.88 7.30
C ILE A 112 -4.44 -11.51 8.15
N GLU A 113 -4.50 -12.85 8.21
CA GLU A 113 -5.47 -13.57 9.05
C GLU A 113 -5.20 -13.33 10.54
N GLN A 114 -3.94 -13.43 10.98
CA GLN A 114 -3.55 -13.14 12.36
C GLN A 114 -3.88 -11.70 12.76
N ALA A 115 -3.69 -10.75 11.85
CA ALA A 115 -4.10 -9.35 12.05
C ALA A 115 -5.63 -9.16 12.06
N GLY A 116 -6.42 -10.18 11.67
CA GLY A 116 -7.87 -10.11 11.60
C GLY A 116 -8.38 -9.25 10.44
N LEU A 117 -7.65 -9.21 9.32
CA LEU A 117 -7.92 -8.36 8.16
C LEU A 117 -8.25 -9.13 6.88
N SER A 118 -8.55 -10.43 6.95
CA SER A 118 -8.85 -11.28 5.77
C SER A 118 -10.09 -10.84 4.98
N ASP A 119 -10.99 -10.08 5.60
CA ASP A 119 -12.18 -9.49 4.94
C ASP A 119 -11.92 -8.06 4.41
N ARG A 120 -10.67 -7.59 4.48
CA ARG A 120 -10.22 -6.24 4.09
C ARG A 120 -9.09 -6.24 3.08
N ILE A 121 -8.27 -7.29 3.07
CA ILE A 121 -7.11 -7.42 2.22
C ILE A 121 -7.24 -8.70 1.42
N GLU A 122 -7.11 -8.60 0.10
CA GLU A 122 -6.94 -9.77 -0.77
C GLU A 122 -5.52 -9.79 -1.35
N VAL A 123 -4.97 -10.99 -1.50
CA VAL A 123 -3.68 -11.21 -2.17
C VAL A 123 -3.91 -12.11 -3.37
N ILE A 124 -3.62 -11.58 -4.56
CA ILE A 124 -3.72 -12.27 -5.84
C ILE A 124 -2.32 -12.73 -6.25
N THR A 125 -2.18 -14.04 -6.44
CA THR A 125 -0.91 -14.64 -6.87
C THR A 125 -0.70 -14.48 -8.36
N GLY A 126 0.46 -13.99 -8.78
CA GLY A 126 0.89 -13.97 -10.16
C GLY A 126 1.70 -12.75 -10.57
N ASP A 127 2.21 -12.80 -11.79
CA ASP A 127 2.95 -11.70 -12.40
C ASP A 127 2.03 -10.48 -12.59
N ALA A 128 2.37 -9.36 -11.93
CA ALA A 128 1.59 -8.13 -11.98
C ALA A 128 1.37 -7.64 -13.42
N LEU A 129 2.34 -7.84 -14.33
CA LEU A 129 2.18 -7.49 -15.76
C LEU A 129 1.05 -8.27 -16.44
N LYS A 130 0.72 -9.47 -15.94
CA LYS A 130 -0.37 -10.32 -16.46
C LYS A 130 -1.67 -10.10 -15.68
N ILE A 131 -1.59 -9.85 -14.38
CA ILE A 131 -2.77 -9.70 -13.52
C ILE A 131 -3.43 -8.34 -13.73
N ILE A 132 -2.68 -7.23 -13.81
CA ILE A 132 -3.24 -5.87 -13.93
C ILE A 132 -4.30 -5.76 -15.04
N PRO A 133 -4.10 -6.26 -16.26
CA PRO A 133 -5.14 -6.21 -17.31
C PRO A 133 -6.43 -6.96 -16.95
N THR A 134 -6.36 -8.01 -16.12
CA THR A 134 -7.54 -8.80 -15.73
C THR A 134 -8.43 -8.11 -14.72
N LEU A 135 -7.91 -7.07 -14.03
CA LEU A 135 -8.65 -6.27 -13.05
C LEU A 135 -9.63 -5.29 -13.69
N LYS A 136 -9.53 -5.09 -15.00
CA LYS A 136 -10.40 -4.19 -15.77
C LYS A 136 -11.87 -4.51 -15.53
N ASN A 137 -12.68 -3.44 -15.34
CA ASN A 137 -14.12 -3.47 -15.07
C ASN A 137 -14.54 -4.04 -13.71
N GLN A 138 -13.61 -4.57 -12.91
CA GLN A 138 -13.89 -5.08 -11.58
C GLN A 138 -13.38 -4.13 -10.48
N TYR A 139 -12.29 -3.44 -10.76
CA TYR A 139 -11.57 -2.63 -9.79
C TYR A 139 -11.35 -1.20 -10.26
N ARG A 140 -11.31 -0.29 -9.29
CA ARG A 140 -10.87 1.10 -9.41
C ARG A 140 -10.15 1.45 -8.14
N PHE A 141 -9.00 2.09 -8.25
CA PHE A 141 -8.14 2.41 -7.11
C PHE A 141 -7.94 3.92 -6.97
N ASP A 142 -7.90 4.39 -5.72
CA ASP A 142 -7.61 5.78 -5.38
C ASP A 142 -6.14 5.98 -5.03
N LEU A 143 -5.46 4.89 -4.61
CA LEU A 143 -4.03 4.86 -4.38
C LEU A 143 -3.44 3.60 -4.98
N VAL A 144 -2.27 3.73 -5.61
CA VAL A 144 -1.44 2.61 -6.06
C VAL A 144 -0.09 2.71 -5.36
N PHE A 145 0.28 1.68 -4.61
CA PHE A 145 1.60 1.54 -4.00
C PHE A 145 2.43 0.55 -4.81
N ILE A 146 3.60 0.97 -5.29
CA ILE A 146 4.48 0.15 -6.13
C ILE A 146 5.80 -0.09 -5.39
N ASP A 147 6.01 -1.33 -4.96
CA ASP A 147 7.25 -1.81 -4.35
C ASP A 147 7.61 -3.21 -4.88
N ALA A 148 7.97 -3.30 -6.14
CA ALA A 148 8.23 -4.55 -6.84
C ALA A 148 9.52 -4.45 -7.69
N VAL A 149 9.53 -5.08 -8.87
CA VAL A 149 10.67 -5.07 -9.81
C VAL A 149 10.86 -3.67 -10.40
N LYS A 150 11.95 -3.01 -10.06
CA LYS A 150 12.19 -1.57 -10.26
C LYS A 150 12.09 -1.12 -11.72
N ASN A 151 12.70 -1.85 -12.65
CA ASN A 151 12.65 -1.55 -14.08
C ASN A 151 11.28 -1.84 -14.75
N HIS A 152 10.28 -2.29 -13.98
CA HIS A 152 8.91 -2.50 -14.47
C HIS A 152 7.93 -1.42 -14.01
N TYR A 153 8.33 -0.44 -13.19
CA TYR A 153 7.42 0.55 -12.62
C TYR A 153 6.63 1.33 -13.66
N LEU A 154 7.27 1.79 -14.74
CA LEU A 154 6.56 2.45 -15.83
C LEU A 154 5.57 1.51 -16.53
N ARG A 155 5.93 0.23 -16.71
CA ARG A 155 5.04 -0.76 -17.35
C ARG A 155 3.83 -1.05 -16.48
N TYR A 156 4.01 -1.19 -15.15
CA TYR A 156 2.89 -1.33 -14.23
C TYR A 156 1.94 -0.14 -14.31
N LEU A 157 2.48 1.09 -14.24
CA LEU A 157 1.67 2.30 -14.30
C LEU A 157 0.92 2.41 -15.64
N LYS A 158 1.57 2.13 -16.76
CA LYS A 158 0.92 2.13 -18.08
C LYS A 158 -0.21 1.12 -18.18
N LEU A 159 0.00 -0.10 -17.71
CA LEU A 159 -1.07 -1.11 -17.69
C LEU A 159 -2.25 -0.68 -16.82
N ILE A 160 -2.00 -0.04 -15.68
CA ILE A 160 -3.05 0.49 -14.79
C ILE A 160 -3.83 1.58 -15.50
N GLU A 161 -3.15 2.54 -16.17
CA GLU A 161 -3.78 3.60 -16.95
C GLU A 161 -4.60 3.05 -18.12
N ASP A 162 -4.01 2.21 -18.96
CA ASP A 162 -4.60 1.66 -20.17
C ASP A 162 -5.83 0.79 -19.90
N ASN A 163 -5.89 0.16 -18.75
CA ASN A 163 -7.04 -0.63 -18.30
C ASN A 163 -8.04 0.19 -17.47
N GLY A 164 -7.79 1.49 -17.30
CA GLY A 164 -8.70 2.39 -16.62
C GLY A 164 -8.91 2.05 -15.15
N LEU A 165 -7.86 1.62 -14.44
CA LEU A 165 -7.93 1.17 -13.05
C LEU A 165 -7.80 2.33 -12.04
N LEU A 166 -7.60 3.57 -12.48
CA LEU A 166 -7.50 4.74 -11.61
C LEU A 166 -8.84 5.47 -11.50
N ASN A 167 -9.17 5.89 -10.30
CA ASN A 167 -10.19 6.91 -10.05
C ASN A 167 -9.61 8.31 -10.36
N ASN A 168 -10.48 9.32 -10.46
CA ASN A 168 -10.02 10.70 -10.65
C ASN A 168 -9.18 11.15 -9.45
N LYS A 169 -8.03 11.78 -9.73
CA LYS A 169 -7.07 12.27 -8.73
C LYS A 169 -6.42 11.15 -7.89
N SER A 170 -6.32 9.95 -8.46
CA SER A 170 -5.60 8.86 -7.80
C SER A 170 -4.14 9.23 -7.51
N VAL A 171 -3.62 8.66 -6.45
CA VAL A 171 -2.24 8.86 -5.99
C VAL A 171 -1.42 7.62 -6.28
N ILE A 172 -0.29 7.78 -6.94
CA ILE A 172 0.69 6.73 -7.17
C ILE A 172 1.87 6.98 -6.22
N VAL A 173 2.23 5.99 -5.44
CA VAL A 173 3.38 6.02 -4.54
C VAL A 173 4.35 4.94 -4.98
N ALA A 174 5.56 5.34 -5.36
CA ALA A 174 6.62 4.45 -5.78
C ALA A 174 7.75 4.42 -4.74
N ASP A 175 8.10 3.23 -4.26
CA ASP A 175 9.18 3.06 -3.29
C ASP A 175 10.56 2.92 -3.92
N ASN A 176 11.60 3.24 -3.14
CA ASN A 176 13.02 3.10 -3.45
C ASN A 176 13.53 3.93 -4.64
N VAL A 177 12.89 5.07 -4.90
CA VAL A 177 13.19 5.87 -6.09
C VAL A 177 14.56 6.57 -6.05
N LEU A 178 15.22 6.64 -4.90
CA LEU A 178 16.56 7.20 -4.79
C LEU A 178 17.63 6.11 -4.97
N ILE A 179 17.50 4.99 -4.25
CA ILE A 179 18.53 3.92 -4.33
C ILE A 179 18.53 3.18 -5.66
N TYR A 180 17.38 3.16 -6.38
CA TYR A 180 17.23 2.55 -7.70
C TYR A 180 16.89 3.57 -8.79
N GLU A 181 17.33 4.83 -8.65
CA GLU A 181 17.01 5.90 -9.59
C GLU A 181 17.38 5.53 -11.04
N ASN A 182 18.50 4.84 -11.23
CA ASN A 182 18.95 4.43 -12.55
C ASN A 182 18.04 3.43 -13.25
N GLU A 183 17.50 2.47 -12.50
CA GLU A 183 16.58 1.44 -13.00
C GLU A 183 15.18 1.99 -13.25
N MET A 184 14.84 3.12 -12.60
CA MET A 184 13.52 3.74 -12.67
C MET A 184 13.49 5.03 -13.50
N LYS A 185 14.54 5.35 -14.26
CA LYS A 185 14.63 6.62 -15.02
C LYS A 185 13.43 6.89 -15.91
N ASP A 186 12.93 5.88 -16.60
CA ASP A 186 11.78 5.99 -17.48
C ASP A 186 10.50 6.30 -16.70
N TYR A 187 10.27 5.63 -15.57
CA TYR A 187 9.16 5.91 -14.67
C TYR A 187 9.22 7.34 -14.10
N LEU A 188 10.35 7.72 -13.52
CA LEU A 188 10.54 9.03 -12.92
C LEU A 188 10.40 10.15 -13.95
N ASN A 189 10.99 9.98 -15.14
CA ASN A 189 10.82 10.93 -16.23
C ASN A 189 9.35 11.05 -16.65
N TYR A 190 8.62 9.95 -16.72
CA TYR A 190 7.22 9.95 -17.10
C TYR A 190 6.34 10.69 -16.08
N VAL A 191 6.43 10.36 -14.81
CA VAL A 191 5.56 10.97 -13.78
C VAL A 191 5.90 12.43 -13.49
N ARG A 192 7.18 12.83 -13.63
CA ARG A 192 7.65 14.19 -13.35
C ARG A 192 7.42 15.17 -14.50
N ASN A 193 7.43 14.70 -15.74
CA ASN A 193 7.42 15.56 -16.92
C ASN A 193 6.15 15.46 -17.77
N SER A 194 5.26 14.50 -17.50
CA SER A 194 3.98 14.46 -18.19
C SER A 194 2.97 15.40 -17.53
N SER A 195 2.07 15.98 -18.35
CA SER A 195 0.93 16.76 -17.82
C SER A 195 -0.09 15.92 -17.05
N ARG A 196 0.09 14.58 -17.01
CA ARG A 196 -0.82 13.65 -16.34
C ARG A 196 -0.68 13.61 -14.84
N TYR A 197 0.49 13.98 -14.32
CA TYR A 197 0.80 13.88 -12.90
C TYR A 197 1.40 15.18 -12.37
N ASN A 198 1.07 15.48 -11.11
CA ASN A 198 1.82 16.43 -10.30
C ASN A 198 2.60 15.61 -9.28
N SER A 199 3.94 15.58 -9.43
CA SER A 199 4.80 14.68 -8.67
C SER A 199 5.73 15.42 -7.73
N TYR A 200 6.03 14.79 -6.58
CA TYR A 200 7.04 15.24 -5.64
C TYR A 200 7.74 14.05 -5.00
N THR A 201 9.00 14.26 -4.61
CA THR A 201 9.83 13.26 -3.93
C THR A 201 9.84 13.52 -2.44
N THR A 202 9.59 12.48 -1.62
CA THR A 202 9.73 12.52 -0.17
C THR A 202 10.97 11.74 0.23
N ASN A 203 11.99 12.46 0.73
CA ASN A 203 13.23 11.85 1.18
C ASN A 203 13.05 11.12 2.51
N THR A 204 13.69 9.97 2.63
CA THR A 204 13.66 9.10 3.80
C THR A 204 14.96 8.30 3.91
N THR A 205 14.94 7.24 4.68
CA THR A 205 16.03 6.25 4.79
C THR A 205 15.49 4.85 4.52
N LEU A 206 16.38 3.97 4.04
CA LEU A 206 16.07 2.55 3.92
C LEU A 206 15.98 1.94 5.32
N GLU A 207 14.89 1.21 5.58
CA GLU A 207 14.63 0.62 6.87
C GLU A 207 15.71 -0.39 7.30
N PHE A 208 15.89 -0.48 8.61
CA PHE A 208 16.81 -1.39 9.26
C PHE A 208 18.28 -1.27 8.80
N THR A 209 18.61 -0.18 8.10
CA THR A 209 19.99 0.13 7.65
C THR A 209 20.54 1.35 8.38
N LYS A 210 21.88 1.46 8.42
CA LYS A 210 22.53 2.61 9.04
C LYS A 210 22.60 3.77 8.04
N ASN A 211 21.58 4.63 8.03
CA ASN A 211 21.57 5.90 7.31
C ASN A 211 21.69 5.79 5.78
N VAL A 212 21.25 4.69 5.17
CA VAL A 212 21.14 4.61 3.72
C VAL A 212 19.99 5.50 3.28
N LYS A 213 20.29 6.57 2.54
CA LYS A 213 19.26 7.50 2.02
C LYS A 213 18.42 6.80 0.95
N ASP A 214 17.14 7.04 1.04
CA ASP A 214 16.16 6.58 0.06
C ASP A 214 15.03 7.62 -0.10
N ALA A 215 14.06 7.35 -0.99
CA ALA A 215 12.93 8.24 -1.19
C ALA A 215 11.72 7.50 -1.76
N LEU A 216 10.56 8.09 -1.52
CA LEU A 216 9.29 7.78 -2.17
C LEU A 216 8.97 8.86 -3.20
N GLU A 217 8.51 8.46 -4.39
CA GLU A 217 7.92 9.39 -5.36
C GLU A 217 6.40 9.33 -5.24
N VAL A 218 5.79 10.47 -5.02
CA VAL A 218 4.33 10.61 -4.88
C VAL A 218 3.80 11.40 -6.08
N SER A 219 2.95 10.77 -6.87
CA SER A 219 2.42 11.33 -8.13
C SER A 219 0.90 11.39 -8.09
N ILE A 220 0.34 12.59 -8.15
CA ILE A 220 -1.11 12.83 -8.13
C ILE A 220 -1.60 13.00 -9.56
N GLN A 221 -2.53 12.14 -9.97
CA GLN A 221 -3.14 12.22 -11.30
C GLN A 221 -3.88 13.55 -11.48
N GLN A 222 -3.58 14.24 -12.56
CA GLN A 222 -4.30 15.44 -13.00
C GLN A 222 -5.50 15.04 -13.87
N ILE A 223 -6.56 15.83 -13.80
CA ILE A 223 -7.80 15.59 -14.57
C ILE A 223 -7.61 16.06 -16.01
#